data_61e3bbc7652bfa402023828d5c1002e2
#
_entry.id   61e3bbc7652bfa402023828d5c1002e2
#
_cell.length_a   1.000
_cell.length_b   1.000
_cell.length_c   1.000
_cell.angle_alpha   90.00
_cell.angle_beta   90.00
_cell.angle_gamma   90.00
#
_symmetry.space_group_name_H-M   'P 1'
#
loop_
_entity.id
_entity.type
_entity.pdbx_description
1 polymer ?
#
loop_
_entity_poly.entity_id
_entity_poly.type
_entity_poly.pdbx_seq_one_letter_code
_entity_poly.pdbx_strand_id
1 'polypeptide(L)'
;MPKKNHNFCQLIDLRLAIQIGLATCILSLLACDKAQPTSYLIPKESRSVNLAEDTSTVQSGPLTDSTGKPMQALPGMAKAAKEAGVINYKVPEGWEEQPPSGIRKVNLIVEDGNGRAELTVLAFPGDVGGELANINRWRGQIGLEAVDAEMLSDFTNSYSISGHEGLYVRLEGNPKSILGGLLPFHGYTWFFKFLGDSGTVLANEAAMKGFIDSVRLEDTNH
;
A
#
# COMPACT_ATOMS: atom_id res chain seq x y z
N MET A 1 79.97 19.98 -31.86
CA MET A 1 78.97 20.49 -30.91
C MET A 1 77.84 19.44 -30.80
N PRO A 2 77.70 18.72 -29.68
CA PRO A 2 76.64 17.72 -29.57
C PRO A 2 75.36 18.39 -29.05
N LYS A 3 74.21 18.08 -29.75
CA LYS A 3 72.86 18.50 -29.31
C LYS A 3 72.45 17.67 -28.09
N LYS A 4 72.20 18.33 -26.95
CA LYS A 4 71.68 17.74 -25.73
C LYS A 4 70.21 17.29 -25.98
N ASN A 5 69.90 16.02 -25.76
CA ASN A 5 68.57 15.44 -25.79
C ASN A 5 67.74 15.93 -24.61
N HIS A 6 66.88 16.91 -24.79
CA HIS A 6 65.94 17.38 -23.80
C HIS A 6 64.78 16.41 -23.55
N ASN A 7 64.63 15.35 -24.33
CA ASN A 7 63.48 14.45 -24.23
C ASN A 7 63.59 13.34 -23.15
N PHE A 8 64.78 13.17 -22.54
CA PHE A 8 64.95 12.14 -21.51
C PHE A 8 64.52 12.58 -20.12
N CYS A 9 64.60 13.90 -19.83
CA CYS A 9 64.21 14.43 -18.52
C CYS A 9 62.63 14.49 -18.37
N GLN A 10 61.90 14.73 -19.44
CA GLN A 10 60.40 14.80 -19.39
C GLN A 10 59.75 13.41 -19.17
N LEU A 11 60.37 12.33 -19.62
CA LEU A 11 59.85 10.97 -19.46
C LEU A 11 59.98 10.45 -18.02
N ILE A 12 60.99 10.92 -17.26
CA ILE A 12 61.22 10.53 -15.86
C ILE A 12 60.20 11.22 -14.96
N ASP A 13 59.90 12.52 -15.21
CA ASP A 13 58.94 13.28 -14.42
C ASP A 13 57.47 12.76 -14.62
N LEU A 14 57.15 12.33 -15.83
CA LEU A 14 55.83 11.78 -16.12
C LEU A 14 55.59 10.41 -15.44
N ARG A 15 56.61 9.55 -15.36
CA ARG A 15 56.54 8.26 -14.69
C ARG A 15 56.43 8.41 -13.17
N LEU A 16 57.11 9.38 -12.59
CA LEU A 16 57.06 9.69 -11.18
C LEU A 16 55.69 10.25 -10.76
N ALA A 17 55.13 11.13 -11.58
CA ALA A 17 53.78 11.69 -11.37
C ALA A 17 52.69 10.62 -11.44
N ILE A 18 52.78 9.65 -12.34
CA ILE A 18 51.82 8.54 -12.48
C ILE A 18 51.93 7.60 -11.27
N GLN A 19 53.11 7.32 -10.75
CA GLN A 19 53.30 6.45 -9.57
C GLN A 19 52.76 7.10 -8.29
N ILE A 20 52.96 8.41 -8.11
CA ILE A 20 52.41 9.15 -6.96
C ILE A 20 50.87 9.24 -7.05
N GLY A 21 50.32 9.45 -8.23
CA GLY A 21 48.88 9.46 -8.44
C GLY A 21 48.20 8.10 -8.19
N LEU A 22 48.87 6.99 -8.52
CA LEU A 22 48.37 5.65 -8.26
C LEU A 22 48.40 5.27 -6.77
N ALA A 23 49.42 5.70 -6.04
CA ALA A 23 49.59 5.45 -4.61
C ALA A 23 48.52 6.20 -3.78
N THR A 24 48.18 7.42 -4.16
CA THR A 24 47.12 8.19 -3.48
C THR A 24 45.72 7.65 -3.75
N CYS A 25 45.45 7.06 -4.95
CA CYS A 25 44.18 6.47 -5.28
C CYS A 25 43.91 5.14 -4.55
N ILE A 26 44.99 4.38 -4.19
CA ILE A 26 44.87 3.12 -3.46
C ILE A 26 44.60 3.37 -1.96
N LEU A 27 45.10 4.49 -1.41
CA LEU A 27 44.91 4.82 0.02
C LEU A 27 43.49 5.33 0.33
N SER A 28 42.76 5.82 -0.66
CA SER A 28 41.35 6.29 -0.49
C SER A 28 40.29 5.17 -0.55
N LEU A 29 40.69 3.94 -0.90
CA LEU A 29 39.76 2.79 -0.96
C LEU A 29 39.67 1.96 0.32
N LEU A 30 40.44 2.32 1.36
CA LEU A 30 40.46 1.58 2.64
C LEU A 30 39.59 2.20 3.74
N ALA A 31 38.84 3.25 3.45
CA ALA A 31 37.93 3.89 4.39
C ALA A 31 36.44 3.61 4.05
N CYS A 32 36.09 2.37 3.68
CA CYS A 32 34.72 1.89 3.75
C CYS A 32 34.54 1.22 5.12
N ASP A 33 34.14 2.02 6.09
CA ASP A 33 33.58 1.54 7.34
C ASP A 33 32.28 0.79 7.00
N LYS A 34 32.32 -0.54 7.04
CA LYS A 34 31.15 -1.37 6.92
C LYS A 34 30.31 -1.13 8.17
N ALA A 35 29.26 -0.30 8.03
CA ALA A 35 28.20 -0.26 9.03
C ALA A 35 27.70 -1.70 9.25
N GLN A 36 28.04 -2.27 10.40
CA GLN A 36 27.52 -3.58 10.79
C GLN A 36 26.02 -3.45 11.03
N PRO A 37 25.20 -4.30 10.43
CA PRO A 37 23.78 -4.30 10.76
C PRO A 37 23.62 -4.68 12.23
N THR A 38 23.13 -3.74 13.02
CA THR A 38 22.74 -4.00 14.41
C THR A 38 21.52 -4.91 14.37
N SER A 39 21.71 -6.22 14.58
CA SER A 39 20.59 -7.14 14.75
C SER A 39 19.95 -6.87 16.10
N TYR A 40 18.77 -6.28 16.08
CA TYR A 40 17.94 -6.13 17.27
C TYR A 40 17.21 -7.44 17.51
N LEU A 41 17.64 -8.19 18.51
CA LEU A 41 16.92 -9.38 18.98
C LEU A 41 15.71 -8.93 19.79
N ILE A 42 14.52 -8.98 19.17
CA ILE A 42 13.26 -8.87 19.90
C ILE A 42 13.07 -10.19 20.68
N PRO A 43 13.00 -10.17 22.02
CA PRO A 43 12.65 -11.37 22.79
C PRO A 43 11.27 -11.85 22.33
N LYS A 44 11.19 -13.08 21.78
CA LYS A 44 9.92 -13.74 21.55
C LYS A 44 9.35 -14.13 22.91
N GLU A 45 8.38 -13.38 23.39
CA GLU A 45 7.52 -13.89 24.46
C GLU A 45 6.79 -15.12 23.95
N SER A 46 7.06 -16.26 24.53
CA SER A 46 6.36 -17.51 24.27
C SER A 46 4.95 -17.43 24.86
N ARG A 47 3.98 -16.96 24.06
CA ARG A 47 2.57 -17.09 24.40
C ARG A 47 2.15 -18.56 24.22
N SER A 48 1.88 -19.25 25.31
CA SER A 48 1.20 -20.55 25.28
C SER A 48 -0.24 -20.31 24.78
N VAL A 49 -0.51 -20.76 23.55
CA VAL A 49 -1.88 -20.80 23.00
C VAL A 49 -2.53 -22.05 23.53
N ASN A 50 -3.46 -21.92 24.48
CA ASN A 50 -4.41 -23.00 24.79
C ASN A 50 -5.38 -23.09 23.60
N LEU A 51 -5.25 -24.16 22.81
CA LEU A 51 -6.29 -24.57 21.88
C LEU A 51 -7.49 -25.13 22.72
N ALA A 52 -8.44 -24.25 22.97
CA ALA A 52 -9.81 -24.68 23.25
C ALA A 52 -10.59 -24.45 21.95
N GLU A 53 -11.11 -25.55 21.39
CA GLU A 53 -12.06 -25.54 20.28
C GLU A 53 -13.25 -24.64 20.65
N ASP A 54 -13.41 -23.51 19.97
CA ASP A 54 -14.68 -22.79 19.98
C ASP A 54 -15.09 -22.48 18.55
N THR A 55 -16.08 -23.25 18.10
CA THR A 55 -16.76 -23.07 16.83
C THR A 55 -17.67 -21.87 16.99
N SER A 56 -17.13 -20.69 16.82
CA SER A 56 -17.90 -19.43 16.87
C SER A 56 -17.90 -18.76 15.50
N THR A 57 -19.07 -18.69 14.95
CA THR A 57 -19.53 -17.86 13.84
C THR A 57 -18.74 -16.55 13.74
N VAL A 58 -17.94 -16.40 12.66
CA VAL A 58 -17.22 -15.17 12.39
C VAL A 58 -18.25 -14.10 11.97
N GLN A 59 -18.75 -13.35 12.95
CA GLN A 59 -19.41 -12.09 12.72
C GLN A 59 -18.36 -11.13 12.17
N SER A 60 -18.58 -10.58 10.97
CA SER A 60 -17.83 -9.48 10.39
C SER A 60 -18.12 -8.20 11.20
N GLY A 61 -17.45 -8.09 12.35
CA GLY A 61 -17.44 -6.89 13.17
C GLY A 61 -16.42 -5.88 12.65
N PRO A 62 -16.43 -4.63 13.18
CA PRO A 62 -15.40 -3.63 12.89
C PRO A 62 -14.02 -4.23 13.14
N LEU A 63 -13.02 -3.82 12.32
CA LEU A 63 -11.63 -4.24 12.49
C LEU A 63 -11.22 -4.12 13.95
N THR A 64 -11.06 -5.25 14.62
CA THR A 64 -10.64 -5.34 16.01
C THR A 64 -9.17 -5.69 16.07
N ASP A 65 -8.46 -5.19 17.08
CA ASP A 65 -7.12 -5.63 17.40
C ASP A 65 -7.12 -7.09 17.90
N SER A 66 -5.95 -7.65 18.17
CA SER A 66 -5.78 -9.01 18.69
C SER A 66 -6.46 -9.24 20.05
N THR A 67 -7.09 -8.24 20.66
CA THR A 67 -7.81 -8.30 21.94
C THR A 67 -9.33 -8.12 21.78
N GLY A 68 -9.84 -8.05 20.53
CA GLY A 68 -11.27 -7.86 20.24
C GLY A 68 -11.78 -6.43 20.45
N LYS A 69 -10.89 -5.46 20.70
CA LYS A 69 -11.28 -4.04 20.81
C LYS A 69 -11.32 -3.39 19.42
N PRO A 70 -12.28 -2.47 19.18
CA PRO A 70 -12.28 -1.67 17.96
C PRO A 70 -10.92 -1.00 17.80
N MET A 71 -10.30 -1.16 16.62
CA MET A 71 -9.01 -0.55 16.33
C MET A 71 -9.17 0.97 16.40
N GLN A 72 -8.66 1.58 17.47
CA GLN A 72 -8.67 3.03 17.62
C GLN A 72 -7.75 3.63 16.56
N ALA A 73 -8.28 4.57 15.78
CA ALA A 73 -7.44 5.34 14.86
C ALA A 73 -6.32 6.03 15.65
N LEU A 74 -5.08 5.90 15.21
CA LEU A 74 -3.95 6.60 15.83
C LEU A 74 -4.23 8.11 15.87
N PRO A 75 -3.80 8.81 16.93
CA PRO A 75 -3.90 10.27 16.97
C PRO A 75 -3.25 10.87 15.73
N GLY A 76 -3.97 11.66 14.97
CA GLY A 76 -3.52 12.21 13.68
C GLY A 76 -4.16 11.55 12.45
N MET A 77 -4.50 10.26 12.47
CA MET A 77 -5.19 9.64 11.32
C MET A 77 -6.59 10.22 11.10
N ALA A 78 -7.33 10.50 12.17
CA ALA A 78 -8.64 11.15 12.07
C ALA A 78 -8.53 12.59 11.52
N LYS A 79 -7.46 13.32 11.90
CA LYS A 79 -7.16 14.64 11.34
C LYS A 79 -6.83 14.54 9.86
N ALA A 80 -5.89 13.66 9.49
CA ALA A 80 -5.51 13.41 8.10
C ALA A 80 -6.71 13.00 7.23
N ALA A 81 -7.58 12.13 7.73
CA ALA A 81 -8.80 11.75 7.03
C ALA A 81 -9.73 12.96 6.78
N LYS A 82 -9.84 13.93 7.70
CA LYS A 82 -10.60 15.16 7.48
C LYS A 82 -9.96 16.05 6.42
N GLU A 83 -8.64 16.19 6.45
CA GLU A 83 -7.87 17.05 5.55
C GLU A 83 -7.82 16.52 4.10
N ALA A 84 -8.06 15.23 3.89
CA ALA A 84 -8.11 14.62 2.56
C ALA A 84 -9.27 15.14 1.68
N GLY A 85 -10.17 15.97 2.21
CA GLY A 85 -11.30 16.52 1.47
C GLY A 85 -12.62 15.76 1.67
N VAL A 86 -13.61 16.12 0.87
CA VAL A 86 -14.99 15.59 0.91
C VAL A 86 -15.19 14.61 -0.24
N ILE A 87 -16.00 13.59 0.00
CA ILE A 87 -16.46 12.65 -1.03
C ILE A 87 -17.97 12.75 -1.18
N ASN A 88 -18.42 12.94 -2.41
CA ASN A 88 -19.83 12.84 -2.82
C ASN A 88 -19.98 11.58 -3.69
N TYR A 89 -21.05 10.83 -3.49
CA TYR A 89 -21.31 9.55 -4.18
C TYR A 89 -22.81 9.24 -4.21
N LYS A 90 -23.18 8.23 -4.99
CA LYS A 90 -24.53 7.65 -4.98
C LYS A 90 -24.47 6.27 -4.34
N VAL A 91 -25.34 6.02 -3.37
CA VAL A 91 -25.50 4.68 -2.80
C VAL A 91 -26.15 3.76 -3.84
N PRO A 92 -25.52 2.61 -4.16
CA PRO A 92 -26.14 1.64 -5.08
C PRO A 92 -27.46 1.11 -4.54
N GLU A 93 -28.37 0.71 -5.45
CA GLU A 93 -29.65 0.12 -5.07
C GLU A 93 -29.42 -1.17 -4.26
N GLY A 94 -30.18 -1.30 -3.17
CA GLY A 94 -30.08 -2.45 -2.26
C GLY A 94 -28.89 -2.42 -1.29
N TRP A 95 -28.04 -1.37 -1.34
CA TRP A 95 -26.99 -1.18 -0.36
C TRP A 95 -27.42 -0.25 0.76
N GLU A 96 -26.98 -0.52 1.98
CA GLU A 96 -27.32 0.26 3.17
C GLU A 96 -26.11 1.08 3.65
N GLU A 97 -26.32 2.38 3.85
CA GLU A 97 -25.32 3.26 4.40
C GLU A 97 -25.25 3.11 5.93
N GLN A 98 -24.05 2.89 6.43
CA GLN A 98 -23.76 2.83 7.85
C GLN A 98 -23.12 4.14 8.33
N PRO A 99 -23.37 4.56 9.58
CA PRO A 99 -22.71 5.74 10.12
C PRO A 99 -21.19 5.65 9.96
N PRO A 100 -20.52 6.72 9.52
CA PRO A 100 -19.07 6.76 9.45
C PRO A 100 -18.46 6.47 10.82
N SER A 101 -17.49 5.57 10.89
CA SER A 101 -16.80 5.24 12.14
C SER A 101 -15.28 5.34 11.98
N GLY A 102 -14.64 5.98 12.97
CA GLY A 102 -13.19 6.15 12.97
C GLY A 102 -12.70 7.03 11.82
N ILE A 103 -11.89 6.46 10.94
CA ILE A 103 -11.29 7.14 9.77
C ILE A 103 -12.02 6.85 8.46
N ARG A 104 -13.12 6.09 8.51
CA ARG A 104 -13.91 5.76 7.32
C ARG A 104 -14.70 6.97 6.85
N LYS A 105 -14.55 7.30 5.59
CA LYS A 105 -15.33 8.36 4.93
C LYS A 105 -16.68 7.84 4.41
N VAL A 106 -16.70 6.57 4.02
CA VAL A 106 -17.91 5.86 3.56
C VAL A 106 -17.90 4.46 4.17
N ASN A 107 -19.08 3.99 4.54
CA ASN A 107 -19.31 2.62 4.95
C ASN A 107 -20.67 2.18 4.43
N LEU A 108 -20.67 1.28 3.42
CA LEU A 108 -21.90 0.71 2.86
C LEU A 108 -21.88 -0.80 3.03
N ILE A 109 -23.04 -1.38 3.26
CA ILE A 109 -23.21 -2.82 3.42
C ILE A 109 -24.25 -3.30 2.40
N VAL A 110 -24.01 -4.48 1.84
CA VAL A 110 -25.01 -5.25 1.11
C VAL A 110 -25.08 -6.67 1.64
N GLU A 111 -26.30 -7.15 1.79
CA GLU A 111 -26.60 -8.54 2.10
C GLU A 111 -27.53 -9.09 1.03
N ASP A 112 -27.21 -10.23 0.46
CA ASP A 112 -28.00 -10.93 -0.55
C ASP A 112 -28.04 -12.44 -0.27
N GLY A 113 -28.66 -13.20 -1.16
CA GLY A 113 -28.74 -14.67 -0.99
C GLY A 113 -27.40 -15.39 -1.00
N ASN A 114 -26.30 -14.72 -1.34
CA ASN A 114 -24.95 -15.28 -1.40
C ASN A 114 -24.09 -14.91 -0.18
N GLY A 115 -24.58 -14.03 0.70
CA GLY A 115 -23.86 -13.61 1.90
C GLY A 115 -23.87 -12.09 2.11
N ARG A 116 -22.75 -11.57 2.66
CA ARG A 116 -22.60 -10.17 3.05
C ARG A 116 -21.30 -9.59 2.53
N ALA A 117 -21.32 -8.32 2.11
CA ALA A 117 -20.13 -7.56 1.76
C ALA A 117 -20.21 -6.12 2.27
N GLU A 118 -19.05 -5.52 2.53
CA GLU A 118 -18.90 -4.15 3.06
C GLU A 118 -17.98 -3.34 2.13
N LEU A 119 -18.45 -2.18 1.69
CA LEU A 119 -17.65 -1.16 1.03
C LEU A 119 -17.18 -0.14 2.05
N THR A 120 -15.89 0.06 2.14
CA THR A 120 -15.26 1.11 2.94
C THR A 120 -14.45 2.05 2.06
N VAL A 121 -14.52 3.35 2.33
CA VAL A 121 -13.64 4.35 1.71
C VAL A 121 -12.78 5.00 2.77
N LEU A 122 -11.47 4.97 2.52
CA LEU A 122 -10.44 5.55 3.39
C LEU A 122 -9.56 6.48 2.56
N ALA A 123 -8.98 7.50 3.20
CA ALA A 123 -7.96 8.33 2.58
C ALA A 123 -6.79 8.51 3.55
N PHE A 124 -5.58 8.27 3.07
CA PHE A 124 -4.34 8.39 3.83
C PHE A 124 -3.37 9.33 3.13
N PRO A 125 -2.56 10.12 3.89
CA PRO A 125 -1.54 10.97 3.30
C PRO A 125 -0.42 10.15 2.64
N GLY A 126 0.08 10.65 1.50
CA GLY A 126 1.14 10.02 0.72
C GLY A 126 0.68 8.79 -0.09
N ASP A 127 1.65 8.02 -0.55
CA ASP A 127 1.44 6.82 -1.39
C ASP A 127 1.15 5.54 -0.59
N VAL A 128 1.31 5.58 0.74
CA VAL A 128 1.03 4.47 1.68
C VAL A 128 1.72 3.15 1.28
N GLY A 129 2.93 3.24 0.73
CA GLY A 129 3.76 2.10 0.32
C GLY A 129 3.52 1.61 -1.10
N GLY A 130 2.77 2.37 -1.91
CA GLY A 130 2.55 2.07 -3.33
C GLY A 130 1.54 0.95 -3.60
N GLU A 131 1.30 0.71 -4.87
CA GLU A 131 0.25 -0.20 -5.36
C GLU A 131 0.50 -1.65 -4.94
N LEU A 132 1.69 -2.18 -5.22
CA LEU A 132 2.05 -3.58 -4.95
C LEU A 132 1.86 -3.96 -3.47
N ALA A 133 2.34 -3.10 -2.56
CA ALA A 133 2.23 -3.38 -1.13
C ALA A 133 0.77 -3.36 -0.66
N ASN A 134 -0.05 -2.45 -1.20
CA ASN A 134 -1.47 -2.36 -0.85
C ASN A 134 -2.28 -3.53 -1.42
N ILE A 135 -2.03 -3.92 -2.67
CA ILE A 135 -2.67 -5.09 -3.29
C ILE A 135 -2.29 -6.37 -2.55
N ASN A 136 -1.01 -6.56 -2.22
CA ASN A 136 -0.57 -7.72 -1.45
C ASN A 136 -1.16 -7.74 -0.02
N ARG A 137 -1.36 -6.58 0.60
CA ARG A 137 -2.10 -6.50 1.87
C ARG A 137 -3.56 -6.93 1.72
N TRP A 138 -4.23 -6.55 0.62
CA TRP A 138 -5.60 -7.00 0.33
C TRP A 138 -5.66 -8.48 0.01
N ARG A 139 -4.71 -8.99 -0.77
CA ARG A 139 -4.58 -10.43 -1.06
C ARG A 139 -4.47 -11.25 0.23
N GLY A 140 -3.59 -10.83 1.15
CA GLY A 140 -3.45 -11.48 2.45
C GLY A 140 -4.72 -11.47 3.30
N GLN A 141 -5.59 -10.44 3.19
CA GLN A 141 -6.86 -10.37 3.91
C GLN A 141 -7.87 -11.46 3.49
N ILE A 142 -7.74 -11.99 2.29
CA ILE A 142 -8.60 -13.04 1.75
C ILE A 142 -7.85 -14.37 1.55
N GLY A 143 -6.67 -14.50 2.17
CA GLY A 143 -5.89 -15.74 2.17
C GLY A 143 -5.15 -16.05 0.88
N LEU A 144 -4.95 -15.06 -0.01
CA LEU A 144 -4.16 -15.22 -1.22
C LEU A 144 -2.68 -14.91 -0.96
N GLU A 145 -1.80 -15.66 -1.62
CA GLU A 145 -0.36 -15.42 -1.60
C GLU A 145 0.00 -14.06 -2.20
N ALA A 146 1.09 -13.47 -1.72
CA ALA A 146 1.64 -12.25 -2.29
C ALA A 146 2.13 -12.49 -3.72
N VAL A 147 2.10 -11.45 -4.55
CA VAL A 147 2.57 -11.48 -5.94
C VAL A 147 3.67 -10.43 -6.15
N ASP A 148 4.44 -10.61 -7.22
CA ASP A 148 5.43 -9.66 -7.68
C ASP A 148 4.81 -8.57 -8.57
N ALA A 149 5.60 -7.53 -8.86
CA ALA A 149 5.15 -6.36 -9.62
C ALA A 149 4.69 -6.73 -11.04
N GLU A 150 5.34 -7.72 -11.67
CA GLU A 150 5.01 -8.20 -13.01
C GLU A 150 3.61 -8.81 -13.11
N MET A 151 3.09 -9.33 -11.99
CA MET A 151 1.77 -9.96 -11.92
C MET A 151 0.64 -8.97 -11.61
N LEU A 152 0.95 -7.70 -11.31
CA LEU A 152 -0.09 -6.73 -10.91
C LEU A 152 -1.15 -6.53 -11.99
N SER A 153 -0.76 -6.52 -13.26
CA SER A 153 -1.68 -6.35 -14.39
C SER A 153 -2.74 -7.44 -14.52
N ASP A 154 -2.54 -8.59 -13.89
CA ASP A 154 -3.54 -9.68 -13.88
C ASP A 154 -4.73 -9.35 -12.97
N PHE A 155 -4.55 -8.43 -12.02
CA PHE A 155 -5.53 -8.10 -10.98
C PHE A 155 -5.97 -6.64 -11.01
N THR A 156 -5.34 -5.81 -11.85
CA THR A 156 -5.56 -4.36 -11.89
C THR A 156 -5.79 -3.86 -13.30
N ASN A 157 -6.62 -2.83 -13.40
CA ASN A 157 -6.84 -2.09 -14.64
C ASN A 157 -6.84 -0.60 -14.33
N SER A 158 -6.33 0.22 -15.26
CA SER A 158 -6.52 1.67 -15.19
C SER A 158 -8.01 2.00 -15.17
N TYR A 159 -8.42 2.86 -14.27
CA TYR A 159 -9.82 3.24 -14.09
C TYR A 159 -9.95 4.71 -13.69
N SER A 160 -10.87 5.43 -14.34
CA SER A 160 -11.12 6.83 -13.98
C SER A 160 -11.99 6.91 -12.72
N ILE A 161 -11.48 7.56 -11.68
CA ILE A 161 -12.19 7.79 -10.42
C ILE A 161 -12.23 9.31 -10.19
N SER A 162 -13.42 9.87 -10.08
CA SER A 162 -13.61 11.33 -9.92
C SER A 162 -12.91 12.17 -11.03
N GLY A 163 -12.78 11.61 -12.24
CA GLY A 163 -12.12 12.28 -13.37
C GLY A 163 -10.59 12.19 -13.36
N HIS A 164 -9.98 11.48 -12.41
CA HIS A 164 -8.55 11.25 -12.30
C HIS A 164 -8.19 9.81 -12.60
N GLU A 165 -6.94 9.58 -13.01
CA GLU A 165 -6.43 8.24 -13.27
C GLU A 165 -6.17 7.51 -11.95
N GLY A 166 -6.82 6.37 -11.78
CA GLY A 166 -6.67 5.45 -10.67
C GLY A 166 -6.62 4.03 -11.15
N LEU A 167 -6.69 3.09 -10.21
CA LEU A 167 -6.71 1.65 -10.49
C LEU A 167 -8.02 1.03 -10.00
N TYR A 168 -8.57 0.13 -10.81
CA TYR A 168 -9.57 -0.84 -10.38
C TYR A 168 -8.87 -2.17 -10.08
N VAL A 169 -9.21 -2.78 -8.95
CA VAL A 169 -8.61 -4.02 -8.43
C VAL A 169 -9.68 -5.09 -8.30
N ARG A 170 -9.40 -6.29 -8.82
CA ARG A 170 -10.25 -7.47 -8.71
C ARG A 170 -9.45 -8.63 -8.13
N LEU A 171 -9.78 -9.04 -6.92
CA LEU A 171 -9.14 -10.16 -6.22
C LEU A 171 -10.22 -11.19 -5.86
N GLU A 172 -10.17 -12.33 -6.53
CA GLU A 172 -11.07 -13.45 -6.29
C GLU A 172 -10.43 -14.44 -5.32
N GLY A 173 -11.09 -14.69 -4.22
CA GLY A 173 -10.69 -15.68 -3.22
C GLY A 173 -11.87 -16.57 -2.80
N ASN A 174 -11.61 -17.48 -1.91
CA ASN A 174 -12.61 -18.33 -1.31
C ASN A 174 -12.28 -18.50 0.20
N PRO A 175 -13.20 -18.16 1.12
CA PRO A 175 -14.60 -17.79 0.91
C PRO A 175 -14.82 -16.30 0.60
N LYS A 176 -13.80 -15.44 0.62
CA LYS A 176 -13.93 -13.99 0.47
C LYS A 176 -13.23 -13.47 -0.77
N SER A 177 -13.78 -12.42 -1.36
CA SER A 177 -13.22 -11.66 -2.49
C SER A 177 -13.14 -10.17 -2.17
N ILE A 178 -12.33 -9.44 -2.95
CA ILE A 178 -12.22 -7.99 -2.88
C ILE A 178 -12.35 -7.41 -4.28
N LEU A 179 -13.24 -6.40 -4.43
CA LEU A 179 -13.20 -5.45 -5.52
C LEU A 179 -12.79 -4.10 -4.94
N GLY A 180 -11.99 -3.34 -5.65
CA GLY A 180 -11.50 -2.09 -5.09
C GLY A 180 -11.04 -1.06 -6.10
N GLY A 181 -10.76 0.13 -5.59
CA GLY A 181 -10.14 1.22 -6.31
C GLY A 181 -9.03 1.85 -5.49
N LEU A 182 -7.96 2.27 -6.15
CA LEU A 182 -6.92 3.11 -5.58
C LEU A 182 -6.81 4.38 -6.42
N LEU A 183 -6.80 5.52 -5.77
CA LEU A 183 -6.65 6.82 -6.42
C LEU A 183 -5.69 7.71 -5.66
N PRO A 184 -4.50 8.03 -6.21
CA PRO A 184 -3.70 9.15 -5.74
C PRO A 184 -4.41 10.45 -6.08
N PHE A 185 -4.70 11.29 -5.08
CA PHE A 185 -5.40 12.56 -5.27
C PHE A 185 -4.94 13.59 -4.23
N HIS A 186 -4.36 14.71 -4.69
CA HIS A 186 -3.94 15.87 -3.90
C HIS A 186 -3.11 15.51 -2.65
N GLY A 187 -2.10 14.66 -2.82
CA GLY A 187 -1.20 14.25 -1.73
C GLY A 187 -1.75 13.18 -0.79
N TYR A 188 -2.90 12.62 -1.12
CA TYR A 188 -3.52 11.48 -0.43
C TYR A 188 -3.69 10.32 -1.38
N THR A 189 -3.71 9.09 -0.84
CA THR A 189 -4.19 7.91 -1.54
C THR A 189 -5.55 7.52 -1.00
N TRP A 190 -6.54 7.47 -1.88
CA TRP A 190 -7.90 7.05 -1.60
C TRP A 190 -8.07 5.58 -1.91
N PHE A 191 -8.63 4.85 -0.97
CA PHE A 191 -8.88 3.42 -1.05
C PHE A 191 -10.37 3.16 -1.00
N PHE A 192 -10.88 2.57 -2.06
CA PHE A 192 -12.25 2.09 -2.17
C PHE A 192 -12.20 0.56 -2.07
N LYS A 193 -12.64 -0.03 -0.97
CA LYS A 193 -12.52 -1.47 -0.76
C LYS A 193 -13.86 -2.10 -0.47
N PHE A 194 -14.33 -2.95 -1.36
CA PHE A 194 -15.51 -3.78 -1.22
C PHE A 194 -15.08 -5.22 -0.95
N LEU A 195 -15.27 -5.67 0.28
CA LEU A 195 -14.79 -6.95 0.82
C LEU A 195 -15.98 -7.71 1.42
N GLY A 196 -16.08 -8.98 1.14
CA GLY A 196 -17.11 -9.85 1.71
C GLY A 196 -17.10 -11.26 1.16
N ASP A 197 -18.22 -11.93 1.32
CA ASP A 197 -18.43 -13.26 0.76
C ASP A 197 -18.33 -13.23 -0.76
N SER A 198 -17.57 -14.15 -1.35
CA SER A 198 -17.20 -14.10 -2.78
C SER A 198 -18.41 -14.04 -3.69
N GLY A 199 -19.47 -14.79 -3.39
CA GLY A 199 -20.72 -14.76 -4.18
C GLY A 199 -21.33 -13.36 -4.22
N THR A 200 -21.47 -12.71 -3.06
CA THR A 200 -22.03 -11.34 -2.96
C THR A 200 -21.11 -10.31 -3.63
N VAL A 201 -19.80 -10.36 -3.37
CA VAL A 201 -18.83 -9.40 -3.94
C VAL A 201 -18.86 -9.46 -5.46
N LEU A 202 -18.76 -10.65 -6.05
CA LEU A 202 -18.68 -10.81 -7.50
C LEU A 202 -20.04 -10.52 -8.20
N ALA A 203 -21.17 -10.87 -7.57
CA ALA A 203 -22.48 -10.53 -8.08
C ALA A 203 -22.74 -9.01 -8.10
N ASN A 204 -22.10 -8.26 -7.21
CA ASN A 204 -22.27 -6.81 -7.08
C ASN A 204 -21.17 -5.98 -7.79
N GLU A 205 -20.38 -6.59 -8.70
CA GLU A 205 -19.29 -5.85 -9.38
C GLU A 205 -19.80 -4.65 -10.19
N ALA A 206 -20.92 -4.79 -10.88
CA ALA A 206 -21.52 -3.69 -11.65
C ALA A 206 -21.97 -2.54 -10.73
N ALA A 207 -22.54 -2.85 -9.56
CA ALA A 207 -22.92 -1.88 -8.55
C ALA A 207 -21.71 -1.16 -7.96
N MET A 208 -20.62 -1.90 -7.69
CA MET A 208 -19.34 -1.34 -7.23
C MET A 208 -18.74 -0.37 -8.26
N LYS A 209 -18.72 -0.72 -9.55
CA LYS A 209 -18.26 0.17 -10.61
C LYS A 209 -19.16 1.42 -10.70
N GLY A 210 -20.47 1.24 -10.67
CA GLY A 210 -21.43 2.36 -10.63
C GLY A 210 -21.24 3.29 -9.43
N PHE A 211 -20.89 2.73 -8.26
CA PHE A 211 -20.51 3.54 -7.11
C PHE A 211 -19.26 4.38 -7.42
N ILE A 212 -18.17 3.75 -7.89
CA ILE A 212 -16.92 4.45 -8.24
C ILE A 212 -17.15 5.53 -9.29
N ASP A 213 -17.94 5.27 -10.32
CA ASP A 213 -18.29 6.22 -11.37
C ASP A 213 -19.05 7.44 -10.84
N SER A 214 -19.82 7.25 -9.76
CA SER A 214 -20.58 8.30 -9.10
C SER A 214 -19.74 9.20 -8.20
N VAL A 215 -18.54 8.75 -7.82
CA VAL A 215 -17.65 9.47 -6.88
C VAL A 215 -17.23 10.82 -7.44
N ARG A 216 -17.32 11.84 -6.58
CA ARG A 216 -16.76 13.17 -6.80
C ARG A 216 -15.99 13.56 -5.54
N LEU A 217 -14.68 13.77 -5.69
CA LEU A 217 -13.82 14.25 -4.64
C LEU A 217 -13.66 15.75 -4.73
N GLU A 218 -13.79 16.42 -3.59
CA GLU A 218 -13.60 17.85 -3.46
C GLU A 218 -12.45 18.10 -2.49
N ASP A 219 -11.46 18.89 -2.93
CA ASP A 219 -10.38 19.35 -2.06
C ASP A 219 -10.90 20.45 -1.13
N THR A 220 -10.55 20.37 0.15
CA THR A 220 -10.91 21.40 1.14
C THR A 220 -9.93 22.57 1.18
N ASN A 221 -8.87 22.54 0.36
CA ASN A 221 -7.78 23.52 0.38
C ASN A 221 -7.80 24.54 -0.79
N HIS A 222 -8.96 24.76 -1.40
CA HIS A 222 -9.15 25.85 -2.38
C HIS A 222 -10.10 26.92 -1.87
#